data_a096ca71eaaa9da7cd60c2d0d02a0f12
#
_entry.id   a096ca71eaaa9da7cd60c2d0d02a0f12
#
_cell.length_a   1.000
_cell.length_b   1.000
_cell.length_c   1.000
_cell.angle_alpha   90.00
_cell.angle_beta   90.00
_cell.angle_gamma   90.00
#
_symmetry.space_group_name_H-M   'P 1'
#
loop_
_entity.id
_entity.type
_entity.pdbx_description
1 polymer ?
#
loop_
_entity_poly.entity_id
_entity_poly.type
_entity_poly.pdbx_seq_one_letter_code
_entity_poly.pdbx_strand_id
1 'polypeptide(L)'
;MHGLVNQGIHDLAMQLGGEELWLDIRAAAGVEQDSFIGLDNYADDVTYRLVDGASSVLGISRSEVLHAFGKHWILYTGRRGYGPIFDTMGRTLPEFLGNLDAMHTRLSLGMPGLSMPSFMCEQRTAQQLRLEYRSDRPGLVPMVLGLLSGLGELFDVELCVTHTMDRSAGADHDEFVIDYCPILPRREPDTRGATATHLGPQLAAVVEGA
;
A
#
# COMPACT_ATOMS: atom_id res chain seq x y z
N MET A 1 7.34 4.08 -14.77
CA MET A 1 6.49 4.23 -13.56
C MET A 1 5.86 5.61 -13.56
N HIS A 2 4.64 5.74 -13.07
CA HIS A 2 3.95 7.02 -12.97
C HIS A 2 4.57 7.90 -11.88
N GLY A 3 4.73 9.21 -12.13
CA GLY A 3 5.39 10.11 -11.18
C GLY A 3 4.72 10.19 -9.81
N LEU A 4 3.40 9.97 -9.74
CA LEU A 4 2.67 9.89 -8.48
C LEU A 4 3.20 8.76 -7.57
N VAL A 5 3.71 7.66 -8.15
CA VAL A 5 4.33 6.57 -7.38
C VAL A 5 5.61 7.07 -6.68
N ASN A 6 6.46 7.79 -7.40
CA ASN A 6 7.67 8.37 -6.80
C ASN A 6 7.34 9.48 -5.79
N GLN A 7 6.28 10.28 -6.03
CA GLN A 7 5.76 11.22 -5.04
C GLN A 7 5.31 10.50 -3.76
N GLY A 8 4.65 9.35 -3.88
CA GLY A 8 4.23 8.56 -2.72
C GLY A 8 5.40 8.05 -1.88
N ILE A 9 6.52 7.67 -2.53
CA ILE A 9 7.76 7.31 -1.80
C ILE A 9 8.33 8.54 -1.08
N HIS A 10 8.38 9.69 -1.77
CA HIS A 10 8.77 10.95 -1.16
C HIS A 10 7.88 11.31 0.06
N ASP A 11 6.56 11.27 -0.10
CA ASP A 11 5.61 11.61 0.96
C ASP A 11 5.77 10.68 2.17
N LEU A 12 6.02 9.39 1.95
CA LEU A 12 6.32 8.44 3.02
C LEU A 12 7.64 8.78 3.74
N ALA A 13 8.71 9.10 3.00
CA ALA A 13 9.98 9.52 3.58
C ALA A 13 9.82 10.80 4.40
N MET A 14 9.09 11.78 3.89
CA MET A 14 8.79 13.04 4.59
C MET A 14 8.01 12.80 5.89
N GLN A 15 7.09 11.85 5.91
CA GLN A 15 6.32 11.49 7.10
C GLN A 15 7.18 10.77 8.15
N LEU A 16 8.12 9.92 7.74
CA LEU A 16 8.95 9.10 8.64
C LEU A 16 10.14 9.87 9.24
N GLY A 17 10.79 10.73 8.47
CA GLY A 17 12.02 11.40 8.91
C GLY A 17 12.27 12.77 8.27
N GLY A 18 11.26 13.33 7.59
CA GLY A 18 11.35 14.65 6.99
C GLY A 18 12.31 14.74 5.81
N GLU A 19 12.72 15.98 5.53
CA GLU A 19 13.57 16.30 4.38
C GLU A 19 14.95 15.62 4.45
N GLU A 20 15.52 15.49 5.64
CA GLU A 20 16.82 14.85 5.84
C GLU A 20 16.79 13.40 5.38
N LEU A 21 15.80 12.63 5.81
CA LEU A 21 15.62 11.24 5.38
C LEU A 21 15.42 11.14 3.86
N TRP A 22 14.65 12.05 3.27
CA TRP A 22 14.46 12.06 1.82
C TRP A 22 15.75 12.32 1.05
N LEU A 23 16.56 13.28 1.51
CA LEU A 23 17.88 13.58 0.91
C LEU A 23 18.82 12.37 0.98
N ASP A 24 18.86 11.69 2.13
CA ASP A 24 19.68 10.49 2.32
C ASP A 24 19.24 9.35 1.40
N ILE A 25 17.92 9.11 1.28
CA ILE A 25 17.36 8.11 0.36
C ILE A 25 17.74 8.43 -1.08
N ARG A 26 17.58 9.66 -1.52
CA ARG A 26 17.95 10.09 -2.88
C ARG A 26 19.43 9.92 -3.16
N ALA A 27 20.27 10.31 -2.23
CA ALA A 27 21.73 10.17 -2.33
C ALA A 27 22.11 8.69 -2.46
N ALA A 28 21.56 7.82 -1.59
CA ALA A 28 21.79 6.38 -1.67
C ALA A 28 21.25 5.73 -2.96
N ALA A 29 20.14 6.25 -3.47
CA ALA A 29 19.52 5.81 -4.74
C ALA A 29 20.24 6.32 -5.99
N GLY A 30 21.12 7.32 -5.89
CA GLY A 30 21.71 8.02 -7.03
C GLY A 30 20.64 8.70 -7.92
N VAL A 31 19.60 9.27 -7.29
CA VAL A 31 18.50 9.97 -7.97
C VAL A 31 18.68 11.47 -7.82
N GLU A 32 18.91 12.17 -8.94
CA GLU A 32 19.17 13.62 -8.96
C GLU A 32 17.90 14.47 -8.87
N GLN A 33 16.75 13.92 -9.27
CA GLN A 33 15.48 14.64 -9.27
C GLN A 33 15.06 15.02 -7.85
N ASP A 34 14.85 16.32 -7.63
CA ASP A 34 14.38 16.84 -6.33
C ASP A 34 12.88 16.57 -6.11
N SER A 35 12.12 16.54 -7.21
CA SER A 35 10.67 16.34 -7.19
C SER A 35 10.21 15.57 -8.41
N PHE A 36 9.02 15.00 -8.32
CA PHE A 36 8.40 14.24 -9.39
C PHE A 36 7.07 14.90 -9.79
N ILE A 37 6.83 15.04 -11.10
CA ILE A 37 5.55 15.51 -11.61
C ILE A 37 4.60 14.31 -11.66
N GLY A 38 3.49 14.39 -10.92
CA GLY A 38 2.59 13.24 -10.71
C GLY A 38 2.08 12.61 -11.99
N LEU A 39 1.79 13.40 -13.04
CA LEU A 39 1.24 12.92 -14.31
C LEU A 39 2.32 12.46 -15.30
N ASP A 40 3.58 12.69 -15.04
CA ASP A 40 4.68 12.30 -15.92
C ASP A 40 5.04 10.83 -15.75
N ASN A 41 5.63 10.25 -16.79
CA ASN A 41 6.18 8.90 -16.76
C ASN A 41 7.70 8.95 -16.56
N TYR A 42 8.18 8.16 -15.60
CA TYR A 42 9.59 7.96 -15.29
C TYR A 42 10.00 6.52 -15.63
N ALA A 43 11.28 6.30 -15.89
CA ALA A 43 11.80 4.94 -16.01
C ALA A 43 11.54 4.17 -14.70
N ASP A 44 11.12 2.92 -14.81
CA ASP A 44 10.81 2.07 -13.64
C ASP A 44 12.02 1.91 -12.71
N ASP A 45 13.23 1.93 -13.29
CA ASP A 45 14.51 1.92 -12.58
C ASP A 45 14.61 3.02 -11.50
N VAL A 46 14.11 4.22 -11.75
CA VAL A 46 14.13 5.33 -10.77
C VAL A 46 13.38 4.91 -9.50
N THR A 47 12.20 4.32 -9.65
CA THR A 47 11.41 3.86 -8.50
C THR A 47 12.11 2.73 -7.75
N TYR A 48 12.67 1.75 -8.46
CA TYR A 48 13.39 0.64 -7.82
C TYR A 48 14.64 1.12 -7.08
N ARG A 49 15.40 2.06 -7.64
CA ARG A 49 16.55 2.68 -6.95
C ARG A 49 16.13 3.44 -5.70
N LEU A 50 15.01 4.16 -5.73
CA LEU A 50 14.47 4.83 -4.54
C LEU A 50 14.10 3.83 -3.44
N VAL A 51 13.50 2.68 -3.81
CA VAL A 51 13.21 1.59 -2.85
C VAL A 51 14.49 1.00 -2.29
N ASP A 52 15.53 0.80 -3.11
CA ASP A 52 16.84 0.29 -2.67
C ASP A 52 17.56 1.29 -1.76
N GLY A 53 17.50 2.57 -2.11
CA GLY A 53 18.04 3.65 -1.27
C GLY A 53 17.35 3.70 0.09
N ALA A 54 16.01 3.63 0.10
CA ALA A 54 15.24 3.60 1.34
C ALA A 54 15.58 2.36 2.20
N SER A 55 15.69 1.18 1.57
CA SER A 55 16.11 -0.06 2.24
C SER A 55 17.49 0.09 2.90
N SER A 56 18.45 0.68 2.19
CA SER A 56 19.81 0.88 2.68
C SER A 56 19.86 1.88 3.84
N VAL A 57 19.17 3.02 3.71
CA VAL A 57 19.19 4.10 4.71
C VAL A 57 18.44 3.70 5.98
N LEU A 58 17.29 3.04 5.84
CA LEU A 58 16.46 2.60 6.97
C LEU A 58 16.96 1.30 7.62
N GLY A 59 17.84 0.55 6.96
CA GLY A 59 18.34 -0.74 7.46
C GLY A 59 17.26 -1.84 7.49
N ILE A 60 16.23 -1.74 6.64
CA ILE A 60 15.16 -2.72 6.50
C ILE A 60 15.17 -3.34 5.10
N SER A 61 14.52 -4.48 4.90
CA SER A 61 14.48 -5.15 3.60
C SER A 61 13.66 -4.35 2.56
N ARG A 62 13.95 -4.57 1.25
CA ARG A 62 13.11 -4.04 0.16
C ARG A 62 11.64 -4.41 0.32
N SER A 63 11.37 -5.62 0.80
CA SER A 63 10.00 -6.11 1.00
C SER A 63 9.27 -5.29 2.06
N GLU A 64 9.93 -4.94 3.16
CA GLU A 64 9.36 -4.09 4.21
C GLU A 64 9.13 -2.66 3.70
N VAL A 65 10.07 -2.09 2.93
CA VAL A 65 9.89 -0.77 2.30
C VAL A 65 8.68 -0.78 1.36
N LEU A 66 8.56 -1.78 0.47
CA LEU A 66 7.46 -1.90 -0.47
C LEU A 66 6.12 -2.11 0.23
N HIS A 67 6.10 -2.91 1.30
CA HIS A 67 4.90 -3.14 2.10
C HIS A 67 4.44 -1.84 2.78
N ALA A 68 5.33 -1.14 3.47
CA ALA A 68 5.04 0.15 4.09
C ALA A 68 4.55 1.18 3.05
N PHE A 69 5.18 1.20 1.89
CA PHE A 69 4.78 2.07 0.79
C PHE A 69 3.37 1.72 0.26
N GLY A 70 3.07 0.44 0.04
CA GLY A 70 1.73 0.01 -0.38
C GLY A 70 0.64 0.42 0.60
N LYS A 71 0.87 0.25 1.89
CA LYS A 71 -0.04 0.69 2.95
C LYS A 71 -0.24 2.20 2.93
N HIS A 72 0.87 2.96 2.88
CA HIS A 72 0.85 4.43 2.79
C HIS A 72 0.10 4.92 1.53
N TRP A 73 0.26 4.22 0.40
CA TRP A 73 -0.44 4.53 -0.84
C TRP A 73 -1.95 4.57 -0.67
N ILE A 74 -2.53 3.55 -0.06
CA ILE A 74 -3.99 3.48 0.16
C ILE A 74 -4.47 4.55 1.13
N LEU A 75 -3.76 4.73 2.24
CA LEU A 75 -4.23 5.60 3.32
C LEU A 75 -4.05 7.10 3.01
N TYR A 76 -3.02 7.46 2.21
CA TYR A 76 -2.63 8.85 2.00
C TYR A 76 -2.51 9.22 0.52
N THR A 77 -1.54 8.67 -0.20
CA THR A 77 -1.19 9.14 -1.55
C THR A 77 -2.30 8.93 -2.56
N GLY A 78 -2.88 7.74 -2.60
CA GLY A 78 -3.97 7.38 -3.51
C GLY A 78 -5.21 8.23 -3.24
N ARG A 79 -5.57 8.44 -1.99
CA ARG A 79 -6.70 9.28 -1.60
C ARG A 79 -6.47 10.75 -1.94
N ARG A 80 -5.26 11.27 -1.74
CA ARG A 80 -4.90 12.65 -2.07
C ARG A 80 -4.93 12.90 -3.58
N GLY A 81 -4.42 11.95 -4.39
CA GLY A 81 -4.36 12.05 -5.84
C GLY A 81 -5.68 11.68 -6.54
N TYR A 82 -6.39 10.68 -6.02
CA TYR A 82 -7.56 10.07 -6.66
C TYR A 82 -8.76 9.89 -5.71
N GLY A 83 -8.87 10.71 -4.66
CA GLY A 83 -9.94 10.60 -3.64
C GLY A 83 -11.34 10.43 -4.23
N PRO A 84 -11.79 11.31 -5.16
CA PRO A 84 -13.10 11.16 -5.79
C PRO A 84 -13.30 9.83 -6.53
N ILE A 85 -12.22 9.24 -7.07
CA ILE A 85 -12.26 7.93 -7.73
C ILE A 85 -12.41 6.84 -6.66
N PHE A 86 -11.66 6.93 -5.56
CA PHE A 86 -11.76 6.00 -4.44
C PHE A 86 -13.20 5.93 -3.89
N ASP A 87 -13.88 7.06 -3.78
CA ASP A 87 -15.27 7.14 -3.30
C ASP A 87 -16.27 6.42 -4.24
N THR A 88 -15.91 6.25 -5.52
CA THR A 88 -16.72 5.52 -6.50
C THR A 88 -16.41 4.02 -6.58
N MET A 89 -15.33 3.56 -5.91
CA MET A 89 -14.87 2.16 -5.95
C MET A 89 -15.73 1.21 -5.10
N GLY A 90 -16.58 1.73 -4.22
CA GLY A 90 -17.41 0.96 -3.32
C GLY A 90 -17.19 1.32 -1.85
N ARG A 91 -18.05 0.77 -0.99
CA ARG A 91 -18.05 1.04 0.46
C ARG A 91 -17.55 -0.14 1.28
N THR A 92 -17.21 -1.23 0.63
CA THR A 92 -16.73 -2.46 1.24
C THR A 92 -15.48 -2.95 0.52
N LEU A 93 -14.65 -3.75 1.21
CA LEU A 93 -13.46 -4.35 0.62
C LEU A 93 -13.77 -5.16 -0.66
N PRO A 94 -14.81 -6.05 -0.70
CA PRO A 94 -15.15 -6.76 -1.94
C PRO A 94 -15.54 -5.85 -3.10
N GLU A 95 -16.34 -4.81 -2.84
CA GLU A 95 -16.73 -3.85 -3.87
C GLU A 95 -15.51 -3.10 -4.42
N PHE A 96 -14.64 -2.63 -3.55
CA PHE A 96 -13.43 -1.90 -3.93
C PHE A 96 -12.52 -2.77 -4.81
N LEU A 97 -12.19 -3.98 -4.36
CA LEU A 97 -11.33 -4.89 -5.11
C LEU A 97 -11.99 -5.34 -6.43
N GLY A 98 -13.31 -5.55 -6.43
CA GLY A 98 -14.06 -5.90 -7.64
C GLY A 98 -14.09 -4.80 -8.70
N ASN A 99 -13.95 -3.53 -8.30
CA ASN A 99 -13.93 -2.38 -9.21
C ASN A 99 -12.51 -1.95 -9.63
N LEU A 100 -11.46 -2.54 -9.05
CA LEU A 100 -10.07 -2.08 -9.20
C LEU A 100 -9.58 -2.17 -10.65
N ASP A 101 -9.85 -3.28 -11.34
CA ASP A 101 -9.44 -3.47 -12.73
C ASP A 101 -10.14 -2.48 -13.68
N ALA A 102 -11.43 -2.25 -13.48
CA ALA A 102 -12.19 -1.26 -14.25
C ALA A 102 -11.67 0.16 -14.02
N MET A 103 -11.25 0.49 -12.80
CA MET A 103 -10.64 1.78 -12.47
C MET A 103 -9.29 1.93 -13.18
N HIS A 104 -8.40 0.94 -13.12
CA HIS A 104 -7.12 0.95 -13.82
C HIS A 104 -7.30 1.10 -15.33
N THR A 105 -8.27 0.38 -15.91
CA THR A 105 -8.60 0.49 -17.34
C THR A 105 -9.01 1.93 -17.71
N ARG A 106 -9.85 2.58 -16.90
CA ARG A 106 -10.26 3.98 -17.14
C ARG A 106 -9.10 4.95 -17.06
N LEU A 107 -8.22 4.77 -16.06
CA LEU A 107 -7.02 5.62 -15.93
C LEU A 107 -6.08 5.46 -17.13
N SER A 108 -5.86 4.23 -17.62
CA SER A 108 -4.99 3.98 -18.77
C SER A 108 -5.51 4.61 -20.07
N LEU A 109 -6.83 4.74 -20.24
CA LEU A 109 -7.43 5.43 -21.40
C LEU A 109 -7.13 6.93 -21.40
N GLY A 110 -7.01 7.54 -20.22
CA GLY A 110 -6.71 8.96 -20.06
C GLY A 110 -5.21 9.29 -20.02
N MET A 111 -4.34 8.30 -19.92
CA MET A 111 -2.90 8.46 -19.70
C MET A 111 -2.10 7.57 -20.65
N PRO A 112 -1.85 8.02 -21.91
CA PRO A 112 -1.09 7.24 -22.88
C PRO A 112 0.30 6.84 -22.36
N GLY A 113 0.70 5.59 -22.56
CA GLY A 113 1.99 5.05 -22.13
C GLY A 113 2.02 4.60 -20.66
N LEU A 114 0.90 4.65 -19.94
CA LEU A 114 0.79 4.10 -18.60
C LEU A 114 0.47 2.60 -18.66
N SER A 115 1.42 1.75 -18.24
CA SER A 115 1.16 0.32 -18.02
C SER A 115 0.65 0.11 -16.63
N MET A 116 -0.66 -0.19 -16.52
CA MET A 116 -1.33 -0.48 -15.25
C MET A 116 -1.34 -2.00 -15.01
N PRO A 117 -1.23 -2.44 -13.75
CA PRO A 117 -1.47 -3.83 -13.42
C PRO A 117 -2.95 -4.19 -13.58
N SER A 118 -3.25 -5.46 -13.82
CA SER A 118 -4.59 -6.01 -13.79
C SER A 118 -4.84 -6.73 -12.46
N PHE A 119 -6.03 -6.53 -11.93
CA PHE A 119 -6.50 -7.18 -10.71
C PHE A 119 -7.87 -7.80 -10.96
N MET A 120 -7.96 -9.12 -10.91
CA MET A 120 -9.23 -9.83 -11.02
C MET A 120 -9.63 -10.36 -9.65
N CYS A 121 -10.73 -9.84 -9.09
CA CYS A 121 -11.24 -10.23 -7.79
C CYS A 121 -12.49 -11.08 -7.92
N GLU A 122 -12.51 -12.25 -7.28
CA GLU A 122 -13.65 -13.16 -7.21
C GLU A 122 -14.02 -13.39 -5.74
N GLN A 123 -15.28 -13.22 -5.40
CA GLN A 123 -15.79 -13.57 -4.07
C GLN A 123 -16.06 -15.08 -4.00
N ARG A 124 -15.32 -15.77 -3.13
CA ARG A 124 -15.43 -17.23 -2.92
C ARG A 124 -16.49 -17.58 -1.88
N THR A 125 -16.53 -16.83 -0.79
CA THR A 125 -17.51 -16.94 0.29
C THR A 125 -17.89 -15.56 0.81
N ALA A 126 -18.73 -15.49 1.82
CA ALA A 126 -19.09 -14.22 2.46
C ALA A 126 -17.89 -13.51 3.13
N GLN A 127 -16.80 -14.24 3.41
CA GLN A 127 -15.62 -13.75 4.12
C GLN A 127 -14.29 -14.12 3.43
N GLN A 128 -14.35 -14.55 2.16
CA GLN A 128 -13.15 -14.94 1.42
C GLN A 128 -13.20 -14.42 -0.01
N LEU A 129 -12.12 -13.79 -0.43
CA LEU A 129 -11.87 -13.33 -1.80
C LEU A 129 -10.68 -14.06 -2.40
N ARG A 130 -10.69 -14.23 -3.72
CA ARG A 130 -9.54 -14.58 -4.53
C ARG A 130 -9.16 -13.38 -5.37
N LEU A 131 -7.91 -12.97 -5.31
CA LEU A 131 -7.37 -11.84 -6.07
C LEU A 131 -6.23 -12.33 -6.96
N GLU A 132 -6.41 -12.26 -8.27
CA GLU A 132 -5.34 -12.44 -9.26
C GLU A 132 -4.69 -11.09 -9.53
N TYR A 133 -3.35 -11.08 -9.56
CA TYR A 133 -2.53 -9.91 -9.87
C TYR A 133 -1.61 -10.21 -11.05
N ARG A 134 -1.69 -9.38 -12.07
CA ARG A 134 -0.84 -9.46 -13.28
C ARG A 134 -0.15 -8.12 -13.48
N SER A 135 1.17 -8.14 -13.61
CA SER A 135 1.98 -6.94 -13.83
C SER A 135 3.20 -7.27 -14.67
N ASP A 136 3.60 -6.34 -15.54
CA ASP A 136 4.88 -6.44 -16.26
C ASP A 136 6.08 -6.15 -15.36
N ARG A 137 5.85 -5.58 -14.17
CA ARG A 137 6.86 -5.18 -13.19
C ARG A 137 7.13 -6.30 -12.20
N PRO A 138 8.38 -6.80 -12.12
CA PRO A 138 8.72 -7.85 -11.15
C PRO A 138 8.88 -7.31 -9.73
N GLY A 139 8.73 -8.19 -8.73
CA GLY A 139 9.11 -7.91 -7.34
C GLY A 139 8.18 -6.98 -6.58
N LEU A 140 6.95 -6.71 -7.08
CA LEU A 140 5.98 -5.81 -6.43
C LEU A 140 4.96 -6.52 -5.55
N VAL A 141 5.06 -7.83 -5.35
CA VAL A 141 4.18 -8.59 -4.43
C VAL A 141 4.16 -7.99 -3.02
N PRO A 142 5.30 -7.58 -2.41
CA PRO A 142 5.25 -6.96 -1.08
C PRO A 142 4.46 -5.64 -1.07
N MET A 143 4.52 -4.86 -2.17
CA MET A 143 3.68 -3.66 -2.31
C MET A 143 2.19 -4.02 -2.37
N VAL A 144 1.80 -5.06 -3.10
CA VAL A 144 0.41 -5.53 -3.16
C VAL A 144 -0.07 -5.95 -1.77
N LEU A 145 0.74 -6.66 -0.99
CA LEU A 145 0.42 -7.03 0.39
C LEU A 145 0.24 -5.78 1.27
N GLY A 146 1.07 -4.76 1.08
CA GLY A 146 0.92 -3.47 1.74
C GLY A 146 -0.37 -2.74 1.34
N LEU A 147 -0.73 -2.73 0.05
CA LEU A 147 -2.00 -2.19 -0.43
C LEU A 147 -3.18 -2.88 0.24
N LEU A 148 -3.17 -4.22 0.32
CA LEU A 148 -4.21 -4.99 1.00
C LEU A 148 -4.27 -4.65 2.50
N SER A 149 -3.13 -4.53 3.17
CA SER A 149 -3.07 -4.09 4.57
C SER A 149 -3.70 -2.71 4.77
N GLY A 150 -3.41 -1.75 3.87
CA GLY A 150 -4.04 -0.43 3.89
C GLY A 150 -5.55 -0.47 3.64
N LEU A 151 -6.03 -1.36 2.76
CA LEU A 151 -7.46 -1.56 2.53
C LEU A 151 -8.15 -2.18 3.74
N GLY A 152 -7.49 -3.10 4.46
CA GLY A 152 -7.99 -3.63 5.72
C GLY A 152 -8.27 -2.52 6.73
N GLU A 153 -7.32 -1.60 6.90
CA GLU A 153 -7.48 -0.44 7.78
C GLU A 153 -8.56 0.54 7.27
N LEU A 154 -8.59 0.77 5.95
CA LEU A 154 -9.57 1.69 5.34
C LEU A 154 -11.02 1.23 5.52
N PHE A 155 -11.26 -0.08 5.50
CA PHE A 155 -12.61 -0.67 5.59
C PHE A 155 -12.94 -1.27 6.97
N ASP A 156 -12.08 -1.06 7.98
CA ASP A 156 -12.23 -1.61 9.34
C ASP A 156 -12.44 -3.14 9.32
N VAL A 157 -11.61 -3.85 8.53
CA VAL A 157 -11.62 -5.31 8.45
C VAL A 157 -10.24 -5.87 8.77
N GLU A 158 -10.21 -6.96 9.53
CA GLU A 158 -9.01 -7.76 9.74
C GLU A 158 -8.81 -8.68 8.52
N LEU A 159 -7.58 -8.75 8.01
CA LEU A 159 -7.23 -9.53 6.83
C LEU A 159 -6.22 -10.62 7.19
N CYS A 160 -6.46 -11.81 6.66
CA CYS A 160 -5.44 -12.87 6.55
C CYS A 160 -5.21 -13.14 5.06
N VAL A 161 -4.02 -12.83 4.57
CA VAL A 161 -3.69 -12.93 3.14
C VAL A 161 -2.69 -14.07 2.93
N THR A 162 -3.05 -15.04 2.08
CA THR A 162 -2.19 -16.14 1.67
C THR A 162 -1.83 -15.98 0.20
N HIS A 163 -0.54 -15.90 -0.15
CA HIS A 163 -0.03 -15.89 -1.52
C HIS A 163 0.01 -17.35 -2.02
N THR A 164 -0.92 -17.71 -2.89
CA THR A 164 -1.16 -19.11 -3.32
C THR A 164 -0.52 -19.47 -4.64
N MET A 165 -0.30 -18.48 -5.53
CA MET A 165 0.46 -18.65 -6.77
C MET A 165 1.50 -17.53 -6.87
N ASP A 166 2.72 -17.91 -7.23
CA ASP A 166 3.87 -17.01 -7.30
C ASP A 166 4.44 -17.00 -8.72
N ARG A 167 4.33 -15.85 -9.38
CA ARG A 167 4.89 -15.63 -10.72
C ARG A 167 6.41 -15.78 -10.74
N SER A 168 7.09 -15.40 -9.67
CA SER A 168 8.55 -15.56 -9.58
C SER A 168 8.98 -17.03 -9.50
N ALA A 169 8.10 -17.91 -9.07
CA ALA A 169 8.28 -19.36 -9.06
C ALA A 169 7.80 -20.05 -10.36
N GLY A 170 7.38 -19.29 -11.36
CA GLY A 170 7.04 -19.81 -12.69
C GLY A 170 5.53 -19.87 -13.00
N ALA A 171 4.67 -19.36 -12.13
CA ALA A 171 3.25 -19.18 -12.45
C ALA A 171 3.06 -18.05 -13.48
N ASP A 172 1.91 -18.00 -14.14
CA ASP A 172 1.59 -16.97 -15.14
C ASP A 172 1.14 -15.64 -14.47
N HIS A 173 0.75 -15.69 -13.20
CA HIS A 173 0.34 -14.55 -12.39
C HIS A 173 0.62 -14.81 -10.90
N ASP A 174 0.42 -13.78 -10.07
CA ASP A 174 0.36 -13.92 -8.62
C ASP A 174 -1.11 -14.05 -8.18
N GLU A 175 -1.40 -14.95 -7.23
CA GLU A 175 -2.74 -15.15 -6.69
C GLU A 175 -2.72 -15.05 -5.17
N PHE A 176 -3.71 -14.34 -4.64
CA PHE A 176 -3.90 -14.19 -3.20
C PHE A 176 -5.28 -14.68 -2.79
N VAL A 177 -5.33 -15.50 -1.75
CA VAL A 177 -6.55 -15.81 -1.01
C VAL A 177 -6.60 -14.88 0.19
N ILE A 178 -7.71 -14.16 0.32
CA ILE A 178 -7.90 -13.11 1.33
C ILE A 178 -9.09 -13.51 2.19
N ASP A 179 -8.84 -13.97 3.39
CA ASP A 179 -9.86 -14.13 4.42
C ASP A 179 -10.01 -12.80 5.16
N TYR A 180 -11.25 -12.35 5.37
CA TYR A 180 -11.51 -11.08 6.01
C TYR A 180 -12.71 -11.14 6.97
N CYS A 181 -12.63 -10.39 8.07
CA CYS A 181 -13.73 -10.24 9.00
C CYS A 181 -13.83 -8.78 9.50
N PRO A 182 -15.04 -8.26 9.78
CA PRO A 182 -15.19 -6.94 10.37
C PRO A 182 -14.48 -6.86 11.73
N ILE A 183 -13.75 -5.77 11.94
CA ILE A 183 -13.21 -5.46 13.27
C ILE A 183 -14.39 -5.07 14.16
N LEU A 184 -14.77 -5.95 15.08
CA LEU A 184 -15.81 -5.61 16.04
C LEU A 184 -15.30 -4.48 16.92
N PRO A 185 -16.09 -3.41 17.14
CA PRO A 185 -15.71 -2.36 18.08
C PRO A 185 -15.39 -3.00 19.42
N ARG A 186 -14.20 -2.73 19.96
CA ARG A 186 -13.85 -3.18 21.32
C ARG A 186 -14.95 -2.65 22.23
N ARG A 187 -15.67 -3.56 22.92
CA ARG A 187 -16.54 -3.16 24.01
C ARG A 187 -15.65 -2.40 25.00
N GLU A 188 -15.90 -1.12 25.16
CA GLU A 188 -15.29 -0.37 26.26
C GLU A 188 -15.58 -1.17 27.54
N PRO A 189 -14.57 -1.43 28.37
CA PRO A 189 -14.84 -2.02 29.68
C PRO A 189 -15.81 -1.09 30.42
N ASP A 190 -16.89 -1.64 30.93
CA ASP A 190 -17.91 -0.92 31.73
C ASP A 190 -17.20 -0.23 32.91
N THR A 191 -16.86 1.04 32.73
CA THR A 191 -16.14 1.86 33.71
C THR A 191 -17.06 2.33 34.85
N ARG A 192 -18.21 1.72 35.01
CA ARG A 192 -19.02 1.90 36.22
C ARG A 192 -18.47 1.08 37.39
N GLY A 193 -17.29 1.44 37.90
CA GLY A 193 -16.79 0.80 39.12
C GLY A 193 -15.27 0.81 39.36
N ALA A 194 -14.49 1.64 38.70
CA ALA A 194 -13.07 1.76 39.06
C ALA A 194 -12.69 3.22 39.36
N THR A 195 -12.51 3.51 40.61
CA THR A 195 -11.87 4.73 41.14
C THR A 195 -10.46 4.87 40.57
N ALA A 196 -10.17 6.06 40.07
CA ALA A 196 -8.91 6.48 39.50
C ALA A 196 -7.70 6.24 40.41
N THR A 197 -6.63 5.65 39.86
CA THR A 197 -5.27 5.92 40.34
C THR A 197 -4.41 6.27 39.13
N HIS A 198 -4.00 7.52 39.13
CA HIS A 198 -3.16 8.18 38.15
C HIS A 198 -1.74 7.59 38.18
N LEU A 199 -1.17 7.26 37.00
CA LEU A 199 0.26 7.34 36.70
C LEU A 199 0.48 7.12 35.17
N GLY A 200 0.89 8.17 34.44
CA GLY A 200 1.47 8.06 33.09
C GLY A 200 2.92 7.51 33.15
N PRO A 201 3.69 7.32 32.10
CA PRO A 201 3.79 8.16 30.91
C PRO A 201 4.03 7.42 29.55
N GLN A 202 3.82 8.16 28.52
CA GLN A 202 4.42 8.20 27.17
C GLN A 202 5.60 7.26 26.80
N LEU A 203 5.62 6.88 25.50
CA LEU A 203 6.67 6.21 24.72
C LEU A 203 6.63 4.68 24.65
N ALA A 204 5.78 4.15 23.75
CA ALA A 204 5.99 2.81 23.14
C ALA A 204 5.01 2.48 22.00
N ALA A 205 4.67 3.40 21.11
CA ALA A 205 3.64 3.15 20.09
C ALA A 205 4.12 3.27 18.62
N VAL A 206 5.40 3.08 18.36
CA VAL A 206 5.92 3.18 16.96
C VAL A 206 6.51 1.86 16.42
N VAL A 207 6.71 0.83 17.24
CA VAL A 207 7.42 -0.40 16.82
C VAL A 207 6.56 -1.66 16.78
N GLU A 208 5.32 -1.65 17.26
CA GLU A 208 4.45 -2.85 17.28
C GLU A 208 3.32 -2.82 16.23
N GLY A 209 3.63 -2.46 15.02
CA GLY A 209 2.67 -2.43 13.89
C GLY A 209 3.30 -2.81 12.56
N ALA A 210 4.40 -3.58 12.56
CA ALA A 210 4.96 -4.16 11.34
C ALA A 210 4.62 -5.64 11.24
#